data_b63dbb6830ca7b8e60602621fd47ade0
#
_entry.id   b63dbb6830ca7b8e60602621fd47ade0
#
_cell.length_a   1.000
_cell.length_b   1.000
_cell.length_c   1.000
_cell.angle_alpha   90.00
_cell.angle_beta   90.00
_cell.angle_gamma   90.00
#
_symmetry.space_group_name_H-M   'P 1'
#
loop_
_entity.id
_entity.type
_entity.pdbx_description
1 polymer ?
#
loop_
_entity_poly.entity_id
_entity_poly.type
_entity_poly.pdbx_seq_one_letter_code
_entity_poly.pdbx_strand_id
1 'polypeptide(L)'
;IGRGSRLLKNKDTFEVIDLGNNFYRFGNWGSEIDWHKIFRNPMNYLDSIQSDEEIEGRFKYEMPDELKELFSNSDIIHFDVDKSYVESIKKGKSSKTVLEKAINHHSLMCVENSEDEFDALILVKELNDDIDYVIKRYSKCISKSTDNFLDWLTQDYKKRLRTNIRSNFETIKNKK
;
A
#
# COMPACT_ATOMS: atom_id res chain seq x y z
N ILE A 1 -33.50 -6.48 -11.99
CA ILE A 1 -33.80 -5.44 -13.01
C ILE A 1 -34.26 -6.10 -14.30
N GLY A 2 -33.61 -7.14 -14.83
CA GLY A 2 -33.88 -7.74 -16.12
C GLY A 2 -35.32 -8.21 -16.39
N ARG A 3 -36.10 -8.57 -15.35
CA ARG A 3 -37.55 -8.85 -15.51
C ARG A 3 -38.39 -7.57 -15.51
N GLY A 4 -37.98 -6.54 -14.79
CA GLY A 4 -38.67 -5.25 -14.74
C GLY A 4 -38.56 -4.47 -16.05
N SER A 5 -37.42 -4.58 -16.74
CA SER A 5 -37.14 -3.84 -17.98
C SER A 5 -37.76 -4.46 -19.26
N ARG A 6 -38.47 -5.61 -19.17
CA ARG A 6 -39.12 -6.21 -20.32
C ARG A 6 -40.30 -5.34 -20.82
N LEU A 7 -40.29 -5.02 -22.09
CA LEU A 7 -41.37 -4.29 -22.73
C LEU A 7 -42.63 -5.18 -22.79
N LEU A 8 -43.71 -4.70 -22.23
CA LEU A 8 -45.05 -5.28 -22.31
C LEU A 8 -45.96 -4.24 -22.91
N LYS A 9 -47.02 -4.69 -23.65
CA LYS A 9 -47.95 -3.82 -24.40
C LYS A 9 -48.54 -2.64 -23.60
N ASN A 10 -48.59 -2.72 -22.28
CA ASN A 10 -49.18 -1.70 -21.39
C ASN A 10 -48.23 -1.26 -20.31
N LYS A 11 -46.91 -1.30 -20.55
CA LYS A 11 -45.93 -0.94 -19.57
C LYS A 11 -44.90 0.02 -20.19
N ASP A 12 -45.06 1.29 -19.92
CA ASP A 12 -44.22 2.35 -20.46
C ASP A 12 -43.03 2.66 -19.54
N THR A 13 -43.16 2.38 -18.23
CA THR A 13 -42.13 2.67 -17.23
C THR A 13 -42.08 1.58 -16.17
N PHE A 14 -40.98 1.51 -15.46
CA PHE A 14 -40.84 0.75 -14.22
C PHE A 14 -40.00 1.55 -13.24
N GLU A 15 -40.25 1.38 -11.98
CA GLU A 15 -39.54 2.04 -10.91
C GLU A 15 -38.52 1.07 -10.26
N VAL A 16 -37.33 1.57 -10.00
CA VAL A 16 -36.28 0.84 -9.28
C VAL A 16 -36.08 1.52 -7.93
N ILE A 17 -36.40 0.81 -6.86
CA ILE A 17 -36.19 1.27 -5.50
C ILE A 17 -34.87 0.69 -5.01
N ASP A 18 -33.90 1.55 -4.74
CA ASP A 18 -32.58 1.17 -4.21
C ASP A 18 -32.54 1.32 -2.70
N LEU A 19 -32.83 0.24 -1.98
CA LEU A 19 -32.83 0.21 -0.51
C LEU A 19 -31.42 0.09 0.10
N GLY A 20 -30.41 -0.20 -0.74
CA GLY A 20 -29.04 -0.45 -0.27
C GLY A 20 -28.02 0.63 -0.65
N ASN A 21 -28.47 1.79 -1.13
CA ASN A 21 -27.59 2.84 -1.66
C ASN A 21 -26.64 2.36 -2.78
N ASN A 22 -27.07 1.34 -3.52
CA ASN A 22 -26.23 0.73 -4.55
C ASN A 22 -25.87 1.72 -5.67
N PHE A 23 -26.76 2.68 -5.95
CA PHE A 23 -26.50 3.73 -6.94
C PHE A 23 -25.26 4.56 -6.57
N TYR A 24 -25.11 4.93 -5.31
CA TYR A 24 -23.93 5.66 -4.84
C TYR A 24 -22.71 4.79 -4.72
N ARG A 25 -22.87 3.50 -4.42
CA ARG A 25 -21.76 2.54 -4.29
C ARG A 25 -21.21 2.05 -5.62
N PHE A 26 -22.08 1.78 -6.60
CA PHE A 26 -21.71 1.10 -7.85
C PHE A 26 -21.94 1.98 -9.09
N GLY A 27 -22.44 3.19 -8.90
CA GLY A 27 -22.82 4.09 -9.98
C GLY A 27 -24.17 3.72 -10.63
N ASN A 28 -24.47 4.42 -11.73
CA ASN A 28 -25.71 4.18 -12.45
C ASN A 28 -25.69 2.77 -13.08
N TRP A 29 -26.72 1.97 -12.78
CA TRP A 29 -26.90 0.61 -13.32
C TRP A 29 -27.09 0.55 -14.86
N GLY A 30 -27.30 1.68 -15.51
CA GLY A 30 -27.30 1.84 -16.98
C GLY A 30 -25.93 2.26 -17.54
N SER A 31 -24.91 2.51 -16.70
CA SER A 31 -23.56 2.83 -17.15
C SER A 31 -22.84 1.58 -17.66
N GLU A 32 -22.00 1.75 -18.67
CA GLU A 32 -21.12 0.69 -19.10
C GLU A 32 -20.13 0.32 -17.99
N ILE A 33 -20.09 -0.96 -17.68
CA ILE A 33 -19.15 -1.51 -16.69
C ILE A 33 -17.98 -2.12 -17.44
N ASP A 34 -16.79 -1.60 -17.20
CA ASP A 34 -15.55 -2.19 -17.73
C ASP A 34 -15.20 -3.47 -16.94
N TRP A 35 -15.85 -4.57 -17.30
CA TRP A 35 -15.62 -5.89 -16.72
C TRP A 35 -14.16 -6.33 -16.83
N HIS A 36 -13.46 -5.90 -17.89
CA HIS A 36 -12.05 -6.25 -18.09
C HIS A 36 -11.17 -5.61 -17.02
N LYS A 37 -11.45 -4.37 -16.65
CA LYS A 37 -10.76 -3.66 -15.57
C LYS A 37 -11.07 -4.29 -14.22
N ILE A 38 -12.33 -4.66 -13.97
CA ILE A 38 -12.77 -5.32 -12.74
C ILE A 38 -12.08 -6.68 -12.57
N PHE A 39 -12.07 -7.52 -13.59
CA PHE A 39 -11.43 -8.85 -13.52
C PHE A 39 -9.92 -8.79 -13.44
N ARG A 40 -9.27 -7.75 -13.97
CA ARG A 40 -7.84 -7.55 -13.83
C ARG A 40 -7.43 -7.11 -12.43
N ASN A 41 -8.26 -6.30 -11.78
CA ASN A 41 -7.97 -5.71 -10.48
C ASN A 41 -9.23 -5.67 -9.60
N PRO A 42 -9.75 -6.82 -9.15
CA PRO A 42 -11.00 -6.89 -8.39
C PRO A 42 -10.92 -6.10 -7.07
N MET A 43 -9.76 -6.05 -6.43
CA MET A 43 -9.57 -5.31 -5.18
C MET A 43 -9.72 -3.80 -5.39
N ASN A 44 -9.19 -3.25 -6.48
CA ASN A 44 -9.39 -1.82 -6.79
C ASN A 44 -10.85 -1.46 -7.04
N TYR A 45 -11.60 -2.39 -7.64
CA TYR A 45 -13.02 -2.18 -7.82
C TYR A 45 -13.75 -2.20 -6.47
N LEU A 46 -13.41 -3.16 -5.61
CA LEU A 46 -13.97 -3.23 -4.25
C LEU A 46 -13.60 -1.98 -3.45
N ASP A 47 -12.37 -1.52 -3.51
CA ASP A 47 -11.94 -0.28 -2.84
C ASP A 47 -12.70 0.95 -3.36
N SER A 48 -12.99 1.01 -4.68
CA SER A 48 -13.73 2.13 -5.27
C SER A 48 -15.20 2.23 -4.83
N ILE A 49 -15.76 1.14 -4.32
CA ILE A 49 -17.15 1.07 -3.85
C ILE A 49 -17.28 1.17 -2.33
N GLN A 50 -16.16 1.21 -1.60
CA GLN A 50 -16.13 1.39 -0.15
C GLN A 50 -16.03 2.88 0.21
N SER A 51 -16.48 3.24 1.41
CA SER A 51 -16.25 4.59 1.92
C SER A 51 -14.74 4.81 2.17
N ASP A 52 -14.30 6.05 2.05
CA ASP A 52 -12.90 6.41 2.34
C ASP A 52 -12.50 6.00 3.76
N GLU A 53 -13.43 6.06 4.72
CA GLU A 53 -13.23 5.64 6.11
C GLU A 53 -13.01 4.12 6.25
N GLU A 54 -13.77 3.31 5.49
CA GLU A 54 -13.57 1.85 5.46
C GLU A 54 -12.23 1.48 4.82
N ILE A 55 -11.83 2.21 3.77
CA ILE A 55 -10.55 2.01 3.09
C ILE A 55 -9.39 2.42 4.01
N GLU A 56 -9.46 3.60 4.62
CA GLU A 56 -8.43 4.07 5.55
C GLU A 56 -8.31 3.17 6.78
N GLY A 57 -9.44 2.66 7.31
CA GLY A 57 -9.44 1.72 8.43
C GLY A 57 -8.64 0.45 8.18
N ARG A 58 -8.60 -0.05 6.94
CA ARG A 58 -7.80 -1.23 6.55
C ARG A 58 -6.31 -0.96 6.48
N PHE A 59 -5.93 0.30 6.25
CA PHE A 59 -4.54 0.72 6.11
C PHE A 59 -4.07 1.52 7.32
N LYS A 60 -4.83 1.49 8.42
CA LYS A 60 -4.43 2.13 9.66
C LYS A 60 -3.37 1.26 10.34
N TYR A 61 -2.16 1.72 10.32
CA TYR A 61 -1.04 1.13 11.06
C TYR A 61 -0.38 2.22 11.89
N GLU A 62 -0.14 1.90 13.12
CA GLU A 62 0.64 2.73 14.02
C GLU A 62 1.70 1.83 14.67
N MET A 63 2.95 2.23 14.55
CA MET A 63 4.06 1.50 15.14
C MET A 63 3.88 1.43 16.65
N PRO A 64 3.93 0.23 17.28
CA PRO A 64 3.84 0.09 18.73
C PRO A 64 4.93 0.90 19.47
N ASP A 65 4.62 1.39 20.67
CA ASP A 65 5.55 2.23 21.42
C ASP A 65 6.83 1.49 21.81
N GLU A 66 6.74 0.19 22.10
CA GLU A 66 7.91 -0.66 22.35
C GLU A 66 8.85 -0.71 21.12
N LEU A 67 8.27 -0.71 19.91
CA LEU A 67 9.05 -0.69 18.67
C LEU A 67 9.63 0.69 18.40
N LYS A 68 8.93 1.77 18.74
CA LYS A 68 9.45 3.14 18.63
C LYS A 68 10.66 3.34 19.56
N GLU A 69 10.65 2.73 20.74
CA GLU A 69 11.79 2.78 21.67
C GLU A 69 13.05 2.13 21.10
N LEU A 70 12.90 1.01 20.36
CA LEU A 70 14.02 0.35 19.69
C LEU A 70 14.67 1.22 18.60
N PHE A 71 13.91 2.17 18.04
CA PHE A 71 14.38 3.08 16.99
C PHE A 71 14.49 4.54 17.47
N SER A 72 14.76 4.74 18.77
CA SER A 72 14.81 6.05 19.43
C SER A 72 15.91 6.99 18.92
N ASN A 73 16.95 6.48 18.27
CA ASN A 73 18.01 7.29 17.67
C ASN A 73 17.66 7.80 16.27
N SER A 74 16.52 7.40 15.70
CA SER A 74 16.10 7.85 14.38
C SER A 74 15.21 9.08 14.48
N ASP A 75 15.55 10.13 13.73
CA ASP A 75 14.77 11.39 13.71
C ASP A 75 13.36 11.19 13.15
N ILE A 76 13.19 10.28 12.21
CA ILE A 76 11.93 9.99 11.54
C ILE A 76 11.70 8.48 11.60
N ILE A 77 10.67 8.06 12.33
CA ILE A 77 10.31 6.64 12.51
C ILE A 77 9.31 6.19 11.45
N HIS A 78 8.39 7.06 11.04
CA HIS A 78 7.31 6.71 10.10
C HIS A 78 7.62 7.15 8.69
N PHE A 79 7.49 6.22 7.72
CA PHE A 79 7.62 6.52 6.28
C PHE A 79 6.26 6.74 5.63
N ASP A 80 5.99 7.98 5.20
CA ASP A 80 4.75 8.35 4.51
C ASP A 80 4.81 7.94 3.03
N VAL A 81 4.21 6.78 2.72
CA VAL A 81 4.16 6.20 1.38
C VAL A 81 3.38 7.08 0.42
N ASP A 82 2.22 7.60 0.84
CA ASP A 82 1.32 8.37 -0.03
C ASP A 82 1.97 9.69 -0.44
N LYS A 83 2.51 10.41 0.53
CA LYS A 83 3.26 11.65 0.26
C LYS A 83 4.44 11.39 -0.67
N SER A 84 5.23 10.35 -0.39
CA SER A 84 6.37 9.97 -1.23
C SER A 84 5.95 9.60 -2.65
N TYR A 85 4.80 8.92 -2.80
CA TYR A 85 4.24 8.55 -4.10
C TYR A 85 3.82 9.79 -4.90
N VAL A 86 3.01 10.67 -4.30
CA VAL A 86 2.55 11.90 -4.94
C VAL A 86 3.74 12.78 -5.38
N GLU A 87 4.74 12.95 -4.50
CA GLU A 87 5.94 13.71 -4.83
C GLU A 87 6.76 13.08 -5.97
N SER A 88 6.87 11.75 -5.99
CA SER A 88 7.62 11.04 -7.03
C SER A 88 6.94 11.19 -8.40
N ILE A 89 5.62 11.05 -8.46
CA ILE A 89 4.85 11.24 -9.69
C ILE A 89 4.91 12.69 -10.17
N LYS A 90 4.74 13.68 -9.28
CA LYS A 90 4.87 15.10 -9.62
C LYS A 90 6.23 15.44 -10.22
N LYS A 91 7.29 14.74 -9.80
CA LYS A 91 8.67 14.91 -10.34
C LYS A 91 8.96 14.03 -11.57
N GLY A 92 7.95 13.36 -12.13
CA GLY A 92 8.11 12.46 -13.28
C GLY A 92 8.95 11.22 -13.00
N LYS A 93 9.12 10.83 -11.73
CA LYS A 93 9.88 9.65 -11.33
C LYS A 93 9.00 8.39 -11.36
N SER A 94 9.64 7.24 -11.55
CA SER A 94 8.97 5.95 -11.44
C SER A 94 8.41 5.72 -10.04
N SER A 95 7.26 5.07 -9.93
CA SER A 95 6.69 4.64 -8.64
C SER A 95 7.65 3.76 -7.82
N LYS A 96 8.55 3.02 -8.47
CA LYS A 96 9.59 2.20 -7.81
C LYS A 96 10.49 3.04 -6.89
N THR A 97 10.68 4.32 -7.19
CA THR A 97 11.45 5.25 -6.35
C THR A 97 10.89 5.36 -4.93
N VAL A 98 9.59 5.14 -4.75
CA VAL A 98 8.95 5.15 -3.41
C VAL A 98 9.47 3.99 -2.57
N LEU A 99 9.54 2.78 -3.14
CA LEU A 99 10.11 1.62 -2.46
C LEU A 99 11.60 1.80 -2.15
N GLU A 100 12.35 2.39 -3.06
CA GLU A 100 13.77 2.68 -2.86
C GLU A 100 13.97 3.64 -1.67
N LYS A 101 13.15 4.68 -1.58
CA LYS A 101 13.17 5.60 -0.44
C LYS A 101 12.77 4.93 0.86
N ALA A 102 11.73 4.07 0.85
CA ALA A 102 11.29 3.33 2.02
C ALA A 102 12.36 2.34 2.51
N ILE A 103 12.98 1.59 1.59
CA ILE A 103 14.08 0.67 1.90
C ILE A 103 15.26 1.43 2.51
N ASN A 104 15.62 2.58 1.94
CA ASN A 104 16.70 3.41 2.48
C ASN A 104 16.35 3.97 3.86
N HIS A 105 15.12 4.41 4.07
CA HIS A 105 14.62 4.87 5.37
C HIS A 105 14.75 3.77 6.45
N HIS A 106 14.20 2.58 6.20
CA HIS A 106 14.32 1.45 7.14
C HIS A 106 15.78 1.01 7.34
N SER A 107 16.61 1.09 6.29
CA SER A 107 18.04 0.79 6.42
C SER A 107 18.75 1.76 7.36
N LEU A 108 18.47 3.06 7.27
CA LEU A 108 19.02 4.07 8.16
C LEU A 108 18.52 3.87 9.59
N MET A 109 17.22 3.62 9.79
CA MET A 109 16.68 3.30 11.11
C MET A 109 17.42 2.14 11.77
N CYS A 110 17.65 1.03 11.06
CA CYS A 110 18.39 -0.11 11.59
C CYS A 110 19.85 0.26 11.92
N VAL A 111 20.53 0.99 11.05
CA VAL A 111 21.94 1.36 11.23
C VAL A 111 22.15 2.35 12.38
N GLU A 112 21.28 3.33 12.54
CA GLU A 112 21.33 4.35 13.58
C GLU A 112 21.08 3.78 14.99
N ASN A 113 20.34 2.65 15.07
CA ASN A 113 19.94 2.02 16.33
C ASN A 113 20.66 0.68 16.60
N SER A 114 21.83 0.46 15.98
CA SER A 114 22.62 -0.75 16.16
C SER A 114 24.10 -0.43 16.33
N GLU A 115 24.83 -1.27 17.05
CA GLU A 115 26.26 -1.13 17.24
C GLU A 115 27.05 -1.71 16.06
N ASP A 116 26.54 -2.76 15.45
CA ASP A 116 27.17 -3.44 14.32
C ASP A 116 26.17 -3.92 13.26
N GLU A 117 26.70 -4.51 12.18
CA GLU A 117 25.89 -5.04 11.07
C GLU A 117 24.96 -6.16 11.52
N PHE A 118 25.40 -7.01 12.45
CA PHE A 118 24.61 -8.16 12.91
C PHE A 118 23.39 -7.68 13.70
N ASP A 119 23.57 -6.74 14.60
CA ASP A 119 22.49 -6.13 15.37
C ASP A 119 21.48 -5.42 14.45
N ALA A 120 21.97 -4.67 13.45
CA ALA A 120 21.09 -4.04 12.47
C ALA A 120 20.25 -5.06 11.68
N LEU A 121 20.83 -6.21 11.35
CA LEU A 121 20.10 -7.28 10.65
C LEU A 121 19.07 -7.99 11.56
N ILE A 122 19.27 -7.99 12.88
CA ILE A 122 18.27 -8.45 13.84
C ILE A 122 17.07 -7.49 13.87
N LEU A 123 17.32 -6.16 13.91
CA LEU A 123 16.26 -5.15 13.89
C LEU A 123 15.34 -5.23 12.67
N VAL A 124 15.82 -5.74 11.52
CA VAL A 124 14.95 -5.98 10.35
C VAL A 124 13.78 -6.88 10.65
N LYS A 125 13.90 -7.81 11.61
CA LYS A 125 12.80 -8.72 11.97
C LYS A 125 11.70 -8.00 12.73
N GLU A 126 12.08 -7.00 13.53
CA GLU A 126 11.13 -6.19 14.30
C GLU A 126 10.30 -5.26 13.41
N LEU A 127 10.84 -4.90 12.24
CA LEU A 127 10.14 -4.07 11.24
C LEU A 127 9.16 -4.84 10.33
N ASN A 128 8.85 -6.11 10.61
CA ASN A 128 8.00 -6.90 9.70
C ASN A 128 6.64 -6.27 9.44
N ASP A 129 5.96 -5.81 10.47
CA ASP A 129 4.62 -5.23 10.36
C ASP A 129 4.65 -3.87 9.64
N ASP A 130 5.70 -3.07 9.89
CA ASP A 130 5.90 -1.79 9.21
C ASP A 130 6.23 -1.99 7.73
N ILE A 131 7.07 -2.97 7.41
CA ILE A 131 7.36 -3.35 6.02
C ILE A 131 6.08 -3.81 5.30
N ASP A 132 5.27 -4.64 5.94
CA ASP A 132 4.02 -5.14 5.37
C ASP A 132 3.02 -3.99 5.14
N TYR A 133 2.94 -3.04 6.07
CA TYR A 133 2.15 -1.82 5.89
C TYR A 133 2.63 -1.00 4.69
N VAL A 134 3.92 -0.71 4.60
CA VAL A 134 4.52 0.05 3.49
C VAL A 134 4.22 -0.63 2.15
N ILE A 135 4.36 -1.95 2.07
CA ILE A 135 4.11 -2.73 0.85
C ILE A 135 2.64 -2.70 0.45
N LYS A 136 1.73 -2.93 1.40
CA LYS A 136 0.27 -2.85 1.15
C LYS A 136 -0.13 -1.45 0.67
N ARG A 137 0.36 -0.41 1.33
CA ARG A 137 0.07 0.98 0.96
C ARG A 137 0.62 1.33 -0.42
N TYR A 138 1.86 0.94 -0.71
CA TYR A 138 2.47 1.11 -2.04
C TYR A 138 1.70 0.36 -3.13
N SER A 139 1.31 -0.88 -2.87
CA SER A 139 0.53 -1.70 -3.81
C SER A 139 -0.80 -1.05 -4.17
N LYS A 140 -1.47 -0.43 -3.19
CA LYS A 140 -2.67 0.38 -3.42
C LYS A 140 -2.37 1.54 -4.37
N CYS A 141 -1.30 2.30 -4.13
CA CYS A 141 -0.92 3.43 -4.99
C CYS A 141 -0.70 3.04 -6.45
N ILE A 142 -0.16 1.85 -6.72
CA ILE A 142 0.09 1.35 -8.08
C ILE A 142 -0.99 0.42 -8.62
N SER A 143 -2.07 0.22 -7.87
CA SER A 143 -3.20 -0.64 -8.25
C SER A 143 -2.82 -2.11 -8.52
N LYS A 144 -1.92 -2.68 -7.73
CA LYS A 144 -1.47 -4.08 -7.81
C LYS A 144 -1.48 -4.73 -6.43
N SER A 145 -2.49 -5.53 -6.15
CA SER A 145 -2.73 -6.11 -4.82
C SER A 145 -3.01 -7.63 -4.83
N THR A 146 -2.46 -8.37 -5.80
CA THR A 146 -2.56 -9.83 -5.76
C THR A 146 -1.61 -10.40 -4.69
N ASP A 147 -2.02 -11.44 -3.97
CA ASP A 147 -1.24 -12.04 -2.89
C ASP A 147 0.17 -12.46 -3.35
N ASN A 148 0.26 -13.11 -4.53
CA ASN A 148 1.54 -13.49 -5.10
C ASN A 148 2.46 -12.30 -5.36
N PHE A 149 1.91 -11.15 -5.76
CA PHE A 149 2.69 -9.94 -5.97
C PHE A 149 3.15 -9.33 -4.65
N LEU A 150 2.29 -9.32 -3.63
CA LEU A 150 2.63 -8.81 -2.29
C LEU A 150 3.73 -9.66 -1.66
N ASP A 151 3.61 -11.00 -1.71
CA ASP A 151 4.60 -11.92 -1.20
C ASP A 151 5.97 -11.76 -1.87
N TRP A 152 5.96 -11.68 -3.21
CA TRP A 152 7.18 -11.43 -3.97
C TRP A 152 7.80 -10.09 -3.60
N LEU A 153 7.00 -9.03 -3.51
CA LEU A 153 7.46 -7.68 -3.20
C LEU A 153 8.03 -7.60 -1.78
N THR A 154 7.41 -8.28 -0.81
CA THR A 154 7.90 -8.38 0.57
C THR A 154 9.27 -9.05 0.63
N GLN A 155 9.44 -10.13 -0.11
CA GLN A 155 10.73 -10.84 -0.17
C GLN A 155 11.82 -9.99 -0.83
N ASP A 156 11.50 -9.32 -1.96
CA ASP A 156 12.43 -8.42 -2.65
C ASP A 156 12.81 -7.23 -1.76
N TYR A 157 11.84 -6.64 -1.07
CA TYR A 157 12.05 -5.55 -0.13
C TYR A 157 13.03 -5.94 0.98
N LYS A 158 12.77 -7.04 1.67
CA LYS A 158 13.61 -7.54 2.77
C LYS A 158 15.03 -7.90 2.29
N LYS A 159 15.16 -8.46 1.10
CA LYS A 159 16.47 -8.75 0.49
C LYS A 159 17.27 -7.46 0.22
N ARG A 160 16.64 -6.47 -0.39
CA ARG A 160 17.26 -5.18 -0.70
C ARG A 160 17.59 -4.39 0.57
N LEU A 161 16.72 -4.43 1.58
CA LEU A 161 16.95 -3.81 2.87
C LEU A 161 18.23 -4.34 3.53
N ARG A 162 18.39 -5.67 3.59
CA ARG A 162 19.62 -6.28 4.13
C ARG A 162 20.87 -5.90 3.34
N THR A 163 20.76 -5.78 2.01
CA THR A 163 21.87 -5.32 1.18
C THR A 163 22.24 -3.88 1.46
N ASN A 164 21.25 -3.00 1.63
CA ASN A 164 21.48 -1.59 1.94
C ASN A 164 22.13 -1.41 3.34
N ILE A 165 21.69 -2.17 4.34
CA ILE A 165 22.30 -2.15 5.68
C ILE A 165 23.80 -2.48 5.58
N ARG A 166 24.17 -3.56 4.90
CA ARG A 166 25.58 -3.95 4.69
C ARG A 166 26.39 -2.84 4.05
N SER A 167 25.86 -2.30 2.95
CA SER A 167 26.52 -1.20 2.22
C SER A 167 26.72 0.05 3.08
N ASN A 168 25.75 0.38 3.94
CA ASN A 168 25.84 1.53 4.84
C ASN A 168 26.93 1.31 5.91
N PHE A 169 27.04 0.12 6.49
CA PHE A 169 28.11 -0.20 7.43
C PHE A 169 29.50 -0.20 6.77
N GLU A 170 29.65 -0.73 5.56
CA GLU A 170 30.91 -0.64 4.81
C GLU A 170 31.32 0.81 4.56
N THR A 171 30.36 1.67 4.25
CA THR A 171 30.61 3.11 4.01
C THR A 171 31.07 3.82 5.28
N ILE A 172 30.52 3.46 6.45
CA ILE A 172 30.93 4.01 7.74
C ILE A 172 32.32 3.53 8.13
N LYS A 173 32.64 2.25 7.91
CA LYS A 173 33.99 1.70 8.17
C LYS A 173 35.08 2.36 7.33
N ASN A 174 34.77 2.69 6.06
CA ASN A 174 35.73 3.32 5.16
C ASN A 174 35.94 4.83 5.40
N LYS A 175 35.12 5.45 6.26
CA LYS A 175 35.25 6.87 6.64
C LYS A 175 35.98 7.09 7.98
N LYS A 176 36.26 6.02 8.70
CA LYS A 176 37.09 6.01 9.92
C LYS A 176 38.51 5.60 9.58
#